data_9c81250123a7a370ad0d7b6a31cdeaac
#
_entry.id   9c81250123a7a370ad0d7b6a31cdeaac
#
_cell.length_a   1.000
_cell.length_b   1.000
_cell.length_c   1.000
_cell.angle_alpha   90.00
_cell.angle_beta   90.00
_cell.angle_gamma   90.00
#
_symmetry.space_group_name_H-M   'P 1'
#
loop_
_entity.id
_entity.type
_entity.pdbx_description
1 polymer ?
#
loop_
_entity_poly.entity_id
_entity_poly.type
_entity_poly.pdbx_seq_one_letter_code
_entity_poly.pdbx_strand_id
1 'polypeptide(L)'
;MKKIEKRALLCLLLAAALLLGSGLFVFRFVKNGGRWVSFAANRHLYNRQGQLSVGQVLDRDGDVLSWTEEDGARRWYDNSTVRKATLHAVGDAQGNIGTGALVAFADQLSGYNLLTGAYSPLGAGNDLYLTLDARYNYIAYEALAGRKGAVGVYNYETGEVLCMVSAPAFDPLNPPSAEELEENDAYEGAYLNRFLSGTFPPGSVYKTVVLSAAIERMPDLFDRTWTCTGSTQVGDGAITCPHAHGEQDISSALANSCNGVFALLAGELGEDVLEEYTVRAGLTSSYRVSGLNTAAGSFDFDGLTANELGWAGVGQYNDLANPCALMVYMGPSQTAERRPCPGWCSRRRTPWACRPCPPCPGTPKSWWRGIPPPP
;
A
#
# COMPACT_ATOMS: atom_id res chain seq x y z
N MET A 1 41.79 -31.40 -39.31
CA MET A 1 40.93 -31.92 -38.20
C MET A 1 40.69 -30.81 -37.17
N LYS A 2 41.65 -30.23 -36.45
CA LYS A 2 41.42 -29.21 -35.40
C LYS A 2 40.57 -27.99 -35.80
N LYS A 3 40.57 -27.55 -37.07
CA LYS A 3 39.73 -26.43 -37.54
C LYS A 3 38.26 -26.81 -37.67
N ILE A 4 37.95 -28.07 -38.07
CA ILE A 4 36.60 -28.57 -38.22
C ILE A 4 35.97 -28.80 -36.84
N GLU A 5 36.74 -29.35 -35.91
CA GLU A 5 36.32 -29.57 -34.50
C GLU A 5 35.95 -28.23 -33.81
N LYS A 6 36.81 -27.20 -33.97
CA LYS A 6 36.52 -25.85 -33.42
C LYS A 6 35.24 -25.22 -34.01
N ARG A 7 35.00 -25.40 -35.34
CA ARG A 7 33.77 -24.93 -35.97
C ARG A 7 32.55 -25.71 -35.52
N ALA A 8 32.67 -27.03 -35.38
CA ALA A 8 31.60 -27.89 -34.85
C ALA A 8 31.24 -27.50 -33.39
N LEU A 9 32.27 -27.25 -32.56
CA LEU A 9 32.04 -26.80 -31.17
C LEU A 9 31.36 -25.42 -31.14
N LEU A 10 31.76 -24.48 -32.00
CA LEU A 10 31.13 -23.16 -32.12
C LEU A 10 29.66 -23.28 -32.53
N CYS A 11 29.33 -24.11 -33.51
CA CYS A 11 27.96 -24.38 -33.94
C CYS A 11 27.13 -25.00 -32.79
N LEU A 12 27.71 -25.88 -32.02
CA LEU A 12 27.05 -26.53 -30.88
C LEU A 12 26.77 -25.52 -29.74
N LEU A 13 27.70 -24.63 -29.47
CA LEU A 13 27.54 -23.54 -28.51
C LEU A 13 26.44 -22.56 -28.96
N LEU A 14 26.40 -22.21 -30.24
CA LEU A 14 25.35 -21.34 -30.82
C LEU A 14 23.99 -22.01 -30.74
N ALA A 15 23.90 -23.30 -31.06
CA ALA A 15 22.67 -24.07 -30.96
C ALA A 15 22.19 -24.17 -29.51
N ALA A 16 23.10 -24.40 -28.55
CA ALA A 16 22.77 -24.43 -27.13
C ALA A 16 22.29 -23.05 -26.64
N ALA A 17 22.96 -21.95 -27.05
CA ALA A 17 22.55 -20.60 -26.71
C ALA A 17 21.15 -20.26 -27.30
N LEU A 18 20.86 -20.69 -28.53
CA LEU A 18 19.55 -20.51 -29.16
C LEU A 18 18.46 -21.28 -28.41
N LEU A 19 18.72 -22.52 -28.04
CA LEU A 19 17.77 -23.34 -27.25
C LEU A 19 17.52 -22.74 -25.87
N LEU A 20 18.57 -22.27 -25.21
CA LEU A 20 18.45 -21.60 -23.90
C LEU A 20 17.65 -20.30 -24.03
N GLY A 21 17.94 -19.49 -25.04
CA GLY A 21 17.23 -18.25 -25.34
C GLY A 21 15.74 -18.50 -25.65
N SER A 22 15.46 -19.51 -26.46
CA SER A 22 14.07 -19.92 -26.77
C SER A 22 13.35 -20.42 -25.53
N GLY A 23 14.00 -21.21 -24.69
CA GLY A 23 13.43 -21.68 -23.42
C GLY A 23 13.11 -20.52 -22.46
N LEU A 24 14.01 -19.54 -22.32
CA LEU A 24 13.80 -18.31 -21.55
C LEU A 24 12.66 -17.47 -22.13
N PHE A 25 12.57 -17.36 -23.47
CA PHE A 25 11.48 -16.65 -24.12
C PHE A 25 10.14 -17.30 -23.83
N VAL A 26 10.03 -18.62 -24.00
CA VAL A 26 8.80 -19.39 -23.70
C VAL A 26 8.41 -19.24 -22.23
N PHE A 27 9.38 -19.36 -21.32
CA PHE A 27 9.14 -19.14 -19.88
C PHE A 27 8.59 -17.74 -19.60
N ARG A 28 9.22 -16.69 -20.18
CA ARG A 28 8.74 -15.32 -20.03
C ARG A 28 7.39 -15.08 -20.68
N PHE A 29 7.14 -15.68 -21.84
CA PHE A 29 5.87 -15.60 -22.54
C PHE A 29 4.74 -16.21 -21.69
N VAL A 30 4.93 -17.41 -21.14
CA VAL A 30 3.96 -18.07 -20.26
C VAL A 30 3.70 -17.23 -19.00
N LYS A 31 4.76 -16.64 -18.42
CA LYS A 31 4.65 -15.86 -17.19
C LYS A 31 4.03 -14.49 -17.38
N ASN A 32 4.34 -13.81 -18.48
CA ASN A 32 4.01 -12.40 -18.70
C ASN A 32 3.07 -12.18 -19.90
N GLY A 33 2.64 -13.22 -20.60
CA GLY A 33 1.84 -13.10 -21.82
C GLY A 33 0.57 -12.28 -21.64
N GLY A 34 -0.16 -12.47 -20.54
CA GLY A 34 -1.33 -11.67 -20.19
C GLY A 34 -1.02 -10.19 -20.06
N ARG A 35 0.07 -9.86 -19.36
CA ARG A 35 0.52 -8.48 -19.19
C ARG A 35 0.95 -7.85 -20.52
N TRP A 36 1.61 -8.61 -21.40
CA TRP A 36 2.01 -8.11 -22.72
C TRP A 36 0.82 -7.83 -23.62
N VAL A 37 -0.19 -8.69 -23.57
CA VAL A 37 -1.42 -8.51 -24.36
C VAL A 37 -2.20 -7.27 -23.89
N SER A 38 -2.25 -7.02 -22.59
CA SER A 38 -2.98 -5.89 -21.99
C SER A 38 -2.25 -4.54 -22.13
N PHE A 39 -1.04 -4.49 -22.73
CA PHE A 39 -0.37 -3.23 -23.01
C PHE A 39 -1.20 -2.32 -23.93
N ALA A 40 -1.28 -1.04 -23.59
CA ALA A 40 -2.05 -0.06 -24.36
C ALA A 40 -1.67 -0.01 -25.86
N ALA A 41 -0.40 -0.25 -26.19
CA ALA A 41 0.07 -0.33 -27.57
C ALA A 41 -0.50 -1.51 -28.36
N ASN A 42 -0.99 -2.55 -27.68
CA ASN A 42 -1.55 -3.75 -28.30
C ASN A 42 -3.10 -3.70 -28.42
N ARG A 43 -3.71 -2.57 -28.15
CA ARG A 43 -5.18 -2.38 -28.24
C ARG A 43 -5.76 -2.75 -29.63
N HIS A 44 -4.96 -2.67 -30.70
CA HIS A 44 -5.36 -3.09 -32.05
C HIS A 44 -5.54 -4.61 -32.22
N LEU A 45 -5.08 -5.41 -31.25
CA LEU A 45 -5.27 -6.87 -31.27
C LEU A 45 -6.63 -7.32 -30.69
N TYR A 46 -7.41 -6.39 -30.25
CA TYR A 46 -8.68 -6.63 -29.61
C TYR A 46 -9.81 -6.63 -30.66
N ASN A 47 -10.95 -7.07 -30.41
CA ASN A 47 -12.08 -7.43 -31.28
C ASN A 47 -12.17 -6.66 -32.63
N ARG A 48 -13.10 -7.01 -33.52
CA ARG A 48 -13.32 -6.32 -34.81
C ARG A 48 -13.63 -4.82 -34.68
N GLN A 49 -13.96 -4.34 -33.48
CA GLN A 49 -14.25 -2.94 -33.16
C GLN A 49 -13.06 -2.26 -32.44
N GLY A 50 -11.90 -2.92 -32.30
CA GLY A 50 -10.70 -2.35 -31.67
C GLY A 50 -10.75 -2.27 -30.14
N GLN A 51 -11.58 -3.10 -29.49
CA GLN A 51 -11.80 -3.07 -28.06
C GLN A 51 -11.53 -4.42 -27.40
N LEU A 52 -10.95 -4.38 -26.22
CA LEU A 52 -10.88 -5.53 -25.32
C LEU A 52 -12.26 -5.82 -24.77
N SER A 53 -12.71 -7.07 -24.92
CA SER A 53 -13.78 -7.58 -24.07
C SER A 53 -13.24 -7.67 -22.65
N VAL A 54 -13.47 -6.65 -21.85
CA VAL A 54 -12.99 -6.57 -20.47
C VAL A 54 -14.15 -6.88 -19.56
N GLY A 55 -13.95 -7.80 -18.63
CA GLY A 55 -14.94 -8.15 -17.61
C GLY A 55 -15.28 -6.99 -16.68
N GLN A 56 -16.17 -7.26 -15.76
CA GLN A 56 -16.65 -6.30 -14.78
C GLN A 56 -15.75 -6.22 -13.56
N VAL A 57 -15.69 -5.04 -12.95
CA VAL A 57 -15.12 -4.84 -11.61
C VAL A 57 -16.27 -4.66 -10.64
N LEU A 58 -16.37 -5.54 -9.66
CA LEU A 58 -17.44 -5.57 -8.68
C LEU A 58 -16.86 -5.36 -7.27
N ASP A 59 -17.66 -4.81 -6.39
CA ASP A 59 -17.36 -4.77 -4.97
C ASP A 59 -17.58 -6.14 -4.29
N ARG A 60 -17.41 -6.21 -2.97
CA ARG A 60 -17.54 -7.44 -2.21
C ARG A 60 -18.96 -8.02 -2.22
N ASP A 61 -19.98 -7.18 -2.32
CA ASP A 61 -21.39 -7.55 -2.30
C ASP A 61 -21.94 -7.85 -3.71
N GLY A 62 -21.14 -7.58 -4.75
CA GLY A 62 -21.49 -7.84 -6.13
C GLY A 62 -22.03 -6.60 -6.85
N ASP A 63 -21.95 -5.42 -6.24
CA ASP A 63 -22.28 -4.17 -6.90
C ASP A 63 -21.25 -3.85 -8.00
N VAL A 64 -21.73 -3.60 -9.23
CA VAL A 64 -20.86 -3.37 -10.37
C VAL A 64 -20.31 -1.95 -10.33
N LEU A 65 -19.00 -1.82 -10.09
CA LEU A 65 -18.31 -0.54 -10.03
C LEU A 65 -17.91 -0.02 -11.42
N SER A 66 -17.54 -0.95 -12.33
CA SER A 66 -17.20 -0.61 -13.72
C SER A 66 -17.39 -1.80 -14.64
N TRP A 67 -17.92 -1.56 -15.85
CA TRP A 67 -18.12 -2.59 -16.88
C TRP A 67 -17.88 -2.02 -18.28
N THR A 68 -17.83 -2.88 -19.28
CA THR A 68 -17.76 -2.49 -20.69
C THR A 68 -19.05 -2.90 -21.38
N GLU A 69 -19.71 -1.97 -22.07
CA GLU A 69 -20.89 -2.26 -22.88
C GLU A 69 -20.53 -2.93 -24.22
N GLU A 70 -21.54 -3.38 -24.96
CA GLU A 70 -21.37 -4.01 -26.27
C GLU A 70 -20.74 -3.07 -27.30
N ASP A 71 -20.96 -1.77 -27.18
CA ASP A 71 -20.32 -0.72 -28.00
C ASP A 71 -18.84 -0.50 -27.61
N GLY A 72 -18.37 -1.14 -26.51
CA GLY A 72 -17.04 -1.05 -25.95
C GLY A 72 -16.79 0.17 -25.09
N ALA A 73 -17.81 0.97 -24.87
CA ALA A 73 -17.68 2.10 -23.96
C ALA A 73 -17.55 1.58 -22.51
N ARG A 74 -16.58 2.14 -21.78
CA ARG A 74 -16.45 1.87 -20.34
C ARG A 74 -17.52 2.63 -19.58
N ARG A 75 -18.27 1.92 -18.76
CA ARG A 75 -19.29 2.46 -17.87
C ARG A 75 -18.85 2.33 -16.42
N TRP A 76 -19.49 3.10 -15.58
CA TRP A 76 -19.13 3.24 -14.16
C TRP A 76 -20.40 3.30 -13.32
N TYR A 77 -20.26 3.01 -12.03
CA TYR A 77 -21.35 3.10 -11.07
C TYR A 77 -22.14 4.42 -11.18
N ASP A 78 -23.46 4.39 -11.01
CA ASP A 78 -24.33 5.56 -11.28
C ASP A 78 -24.04 6.77 -10.38
N ASN A 79 -23.73 6.53 -9.08
CA ASN A 79 -23.47 7.60 -8.13
C ASN A 79 -22.06 8.18 -8.31
N SER A 80 -21.96 9.49 -8.55
CA SER A 80 -20.68 10.18 -8.77
C SER A 80 -19.75 10.17 -7.56
N THR A 81 -20.30 10.23 -6.35
CA THR A 81 -19.46 10.15 -5.12
C THR A 81 -18.87 8.77 -4.96
N VAL A 82 -19.61 7.69 -5.25
CA VAL A 82 -19.08 6.33 -5.26
C VAL A 82 -17.98 6.20 -6.31
N ARG A 83 -18.16 6.74 -7.51
CA ARG A 83 -17.13 6.73 -8.56
C ARG A 83 -15.83 7.41 -8.11
N LYS A 84 -15.95 8.59 -7.47
CA LYS A 84 -14.79 9.30 -6.89
C LYS A 84 -14.14 8.52 -5.75
N ALA A 85 -14.96 7.98 -4.85
CA ALA A 85 -14.50 7.22 -3.69
C ALA A 85 -13.75 5.94 -4.08
N THR A 86 -14.14 5.29 -5.17
CA THR A 86 -13.54 4.04 -5.66
C THR A 86 -12.53 4.24 -6.79
N LEU A 87 -12.28 5.48 -7.22
CA LEU A 87 -11.43 5.81 -8.37
C LEU A 87 -10.05 5.13 -8.30
N HIS A 88 -9.34 5.27 -7.19
CA HIS A 88 -7.98 4.73 -7.05
C HIS A 88 -7.94 3.20 -6.92
N ALA A 89 -9.07 2.60 -6.54
CA ALA A 89 -9.22 1.15 -6.48
C ALA A 89 -9.62 0.55 -7.83
N VAL A 90 -10.53 1.19 -8.54
CA VAL A 90 -11.00 0.74 -9.87
C VAL A 90 -10.01 1.16 -10.96
N GLY A 91 -9.57 2.40 -10.95
CA GLY A 91 -8.73 3.03 -11.97
C GLY A 91 -9.53 3.95 -12.89
N ASP A 92 -8.85 4.65 -13.78
CA ASP A 92 -9.42 5.51 -14.82
C ASP A 92 -9.45 4.82 -16.20
N ALA A 93 -10.23 5.36 -17.13
CA ALA A 93 -10.36 4.79 -18.47
C ALA A 93 -9.06 4.83 -19.29
N GLN A 94 -8.18 5.81 -19.02
CA GLN A 94 -6.92 6.01 -19.71
C GLN A 94 -5.79 5.15 -19.13
N GLY A 95 -5.96 4.63 -17.90
CA GLY A 95 -4.96 3.80 -17.22
C GLY A 95 -3.84 4.60 -16.55
N ASN A 96 -4.07 5.85 -16.21
CA ASN A 96 -3.11 6.70 -15.50
C ASN A 96 -2.94 6.24 -14.04
N ILE A 97 -3.97 5.66 -13.43
CA ILE A 97 -3.93 5.11 -12.08
C ILE A 97 -3.43 3.66 -12.15
N GLY A 98 -2.11 3.48 -12.15
CA GLY A 98 -1.47 2.18 -12.30
C GLY A 98 -1.79 1.16 -11.20
N THR A 99 -2.23 1.61 -10.03
CA THR A 99 -2.67 0.76 -8.90
C THR A 99 -4.14 0.36 -9.01
N GLY A 100 -4.91 0.97 -9.91
CA GLY A 100 -6.32 0.65 -10.11
C GLY A 100 -6.52 -0.75 -10.74
N ALA A 101 -7.64 -1.36 -10.43
CA ALA A 101 -7.99 -2.72 -10.88
C ALA A 101 -7.93 -2.89 -12.40
N LEU A 102 -8.34 -1.87 -13.15
CA LEU A 102 -8.34 -1.86 -14.62
C LEU A 102 -6.93 -1.99 -15.22
N VAL A 103 -5.91 -1.54 -14.50
CA VAL A 103 -4.50 -1.68 -14.91
C VAL A 103 -3.83 -2.87 -14.22
N ALA A 104 -3.97 -2.96 -12.91
CA ALA A 104 -3.28 -3.96 -12.10
C ALA A 104 -3.72 -5.41 -12.43
N PHE A 105 -4.98 -5.60 -12.83
CA PHE A 105 -5.56 -6.90 -13.17
C PHE A 105 -6.06 -6.97 -14.62
N ALA A 106 -5.49 -6.15 -15.50
CA ALA A 106 -5.90 -6.08 -16.91
C ALA A 106 -5.82 -7.42 -17.64
N ASP A 107 -4.79 -8.24 -17.33
CA ASP A 107 -4.63 -9.59 -17.86
C ASP A 107 -5.75 -10.53 -17.45
N GLN A 108 -6.28 -10.32 -16.25
CA GLN A 108 -7.36 -11.15 -15.69
C GLN A 108 -8.72 -10.70 -16.24
N LEU A 109 -8.95 -9.38 -16.24
CA LEU A 109 -10.16 -8.77 -16.78
C LEU A 109 -10.33 -9.06 -18.26
N SER A 110 -9.24 -9.11 -19.05
CA SER A 110 -9.27 -9.45 -20.48
C SER A 110 -9.61 -10.92 -20.77
N GLY A 111 -9.61 -11.79 -19.77
CA GLY A 111 -9.83 -13.21 -19.95
C GLY A 111 -8.71 -13.89 -20.73
N TYR A 112 -7.50 -13.32 -20.74
CA TYR A 112 -6.36 -13.89 -21.43
C TYR A 112 -6.13 -15.35 -21.06
N ASN A 113 -6.03 -16.19 -22.07
CA ASN A 113 -5.76 -17.61 -21.97
C ASN A 113 -4.59 -17.96 -22.91
N LEU A 114 -3.64 -18.77 -22.42
CA LEU A 114 -2.43 -19.14 -23.17
C LEU A 114 -2.75 -19.86 -24.49
N LEU A 115 -3.88 -20.59 -24.55
CA LEU A 115 -4.29 -21.38 -25.72
C LEU A 115 -5.07 -20.54 -26.73
N THR A 116 -5.92 -19.62 -26.27
CA THR A 116 -6.82 -18.80 -27.12
C THR A 116 -6.37 -17.34 -27.26
N GLY A 117 -5.32 -16.93 -26.54
CA GLY A 117 -4.86 -15.55 -26.48
C GLY A 117 -5.85 -14.68 -25.72
N ALA A 118 -6.04 -13.44 -26.18
CA ALA A 118 -7.03 -12.52 -25.63
C ALA A 118 -8.46 -12.79 -26.11
N TYR A 119 -8.64 -13.81 -26.95
CA TYR A 119 -9.94 -14.21 -27.47
C TYR A 119 -10.68 -15.10 -26.48
N SER A 120 -11.71 -14.58 -25.85
CA SER A 120 -12.73 -15.43 -25.23
C SER A 120 -13.69 -15.90 -26.32
N PRO A 121 -13.90 -17.22 -26.51
CA PRO A 121 -14.90 -17.73 -27.45
C PRO A 121 -16.31 -17.24 -27.13
N LEU A 122 -16.56 -16.79 -25.90
CA LEU A 122 -17.84 -16.31 -25.40
C LEU A 122 -17.92 -14.76 -25.35
N GLY A 123 -16.87 -14.04 -25.81
CA GLY A 123 -16.89 -12.59 -25.95
C GLY A 123 -16.83 -11.78 -24.64
N ALA A 124 -16.82 -12.42 -23.48
CA ALA A 124 -16.77 -11.76 -22.18
C ALA A 124 -15.41 -11.98 -21.51
N GLY A 125 -14.85 -10.94 -20.91
CA GLY A 125 -13.73 -11.04 -19.98
C GLY A 125 -14.11 -11.73 -18.67
N ASN A 126 -13.21 -11.79 -17.70
CA ASN A 126 -13.50 -12.34 -16.38
C ASN A 126 -13.95 -11.22 -15.43
N ASP A 127 -14.92 -11.52 -14.59
CA ASP A 127 -15.34 -10.63 -13.53
C ASP A 127 -14.32 -10.62 -12.38
N LEU A 128 -14.01 -9.43 -11.89
CA LEU A 128 -13.09 -9.18 -10.79
C LEU A 128 -13.87 -8.69 -9.58
N TYR A 129 -13.90 -9.50 -8.53
CA TYR A 129 -14.49 -9.13 -7.24
C TYR A 129 -13.41 -8.52 -6.34
N LEU A 130 -13.63 -7.29 -5.91
CA LEU A 130 -12.83 -6.63 -4.90
C LEU A 130 -13.32 -7.02 -3.50
N THR A 131 -12.46 -6.89 -2.49
CA THR A 131 -12.87 -7.02 -1.08
C THR A 131 -13.48 -5.74 -0.54
N LEU A 132 -13.36 -4.65 -1.31
CA LEU A 132 -13.87 -3.33 -0.94
C LEU A 132 -15.40 -3.31 -0.91
N ASP A 133 -15.96 -2.57 0.05
CA ASP A 133 -17.37 -2.24 0.13
C ASP A 133 -17.58 -0.81 -0.38
N ALA A 134 -18.40 -0.64 -1.42
CA ALA A 134 -18.67 0.65 -2.04
C ALA A 134 -19.25 1.67 -1.05
N ARG A 135 -20.06 1.21 -0.08
CA ARG A 135 -20.67 2.06 0.97
C ARG A 135 -19.61 2.58 1.95
N TYR A 136 -18.67 1.72 2.36
CA TYR A 136 -17.57 2.15 3.24
C TYR A 136 -16.67 3.15 2.54
N ASN A 137 -16.38 2.93 1.25
CA ASN A 137 -15.61 3.90 0.45
C ASN A 137 -16.36 5.22 0.30
N TYR A 138 -17.68 5.19 0.04
CA TYR A 138 -18.52 6.38 0.00
C TYR A 138 -18.46 7.18 1.30
N ILE A 139 -18.70 6.54 2.44
CA ILE A 139 -18.68 7.18 3.77
C ILE A 139 -17.30 7.78 4.06
N ALA A 140 -16.23 7.04 3.78
CA ALA A 140 -14.86 7.48 4.00
C ALA A 140 -14.50 8.70 3.13
N TYR A 141 -14.95 8.71 1.87
CA TYR A 141 -14.73 9.84 0.96
C TYR A 141 -15.46 11.09 1.43
N GLU A 142 -16.73 10.97 1.82
CA GLU A 142 -17.50 12.07 2.39
C GLU A 142 -16.87 12.60 3.70
N ALA A 143 -16.37 11.72 4.55
CA ALA A 143 -15.70 12.08 5.80
C ALA A 143 -14.39 12.86 5.58
N LEU A 144 -13.71 12.67 4.45
CA LEU A 144 -12.55 13.49 4.07
C LEU A 144 -12.94 14.94 3.82
N ALA A 145 -14.20 15.21 3.45
CA ALA A 145 -14.75 16.56 3.31
C ALA A 145 -13.85 17.49 2.46
N GLY A 146 -13.34 16.99 1.32
CA GLY A 146 -12.44 17.71 0.42
C GLY A 146 -10.98 17.81 0.87
N ARG A 147 -10.61 17.24 2.02
CA ARG A 147 -9.21 17.21 2.47
C ARG A 147 -8.40 16.25 1.62
N LYS A 148 -7.14 16.61 1.34
CA LYS A 148 -6.16 15.68 0.76
C LYS A 148 -5.77 14.61 1.80
N GLY A 149 -5.78 13.34 1.42
CA GLY A 149 -5.42 12.26 2.31
C GLY A 149 -5.86 10.89 1.84
N ALA A 150 -5.78 9.91 2.73
CA ALA A 150 -6.24 8.55 2.46
C ALA A 150 -6.98 7.97 3.65
N VAL A 151 -7.94 7.08 3.39
CA VAL A 151 -8.62 6.26 4.39
C VAL A 151 -8.48 4.80 3.99
N GLY A 152 -7.96 3.99 4.91
CA GLY A 152 -7.87 2.54 4.76
C GLY A 152 -8.58 1.85 5.92
N VAL A 153 -9.37 0.83 5.61
CA VAL A 153 -9.97 -0.07 6.60
C VAL A 153 -9.74 -1.50 6.15
N TYR A 154 -9.27 -2.35 7.04
CA TYR A 154 -9.10 -3.75 6.75
C TYR A 154 -9.58 -4.63 7.91
N ASN A 155 -9.91 -5.86 7.58
CA ASN A 155 -10.13 -6.89 8.56
C ASN A 155 -8.78 -7.47 8.97
N TYR A 156 -8.34 -7.21 10.20
CA TYR A 156 -7.03 -7.65 10.69
C TYR A 156 -6.92 -9.19 10.85
N GLU A 157 -8.05 -9.90 10.89
CA GLU A 157 -8.07 -11.37 10.98
C GLU A 157 -7.92 -12.03 9.60
N THR A 158 -8.57 -11.47 8.58
CA THR A 158 -8.57 -12.04 7.22
C THR A 158 -7.56 -11.39 6.29
N GLY A 159 -7.12 -10.16 6.58
CA GLY A 159 -6.30 -9.32 5.72
C GLY A 159 -7.07 -8.65 4.58
N GLU A 160 -8.39 -8.81 4.50
CA GLU A 160 -9.21 -8.15 3.47
C GLU A 160 -9.27 -6.65 3.69
N VAL A 161 -8.90 -5.87 2.67
CA VAL A 161 -9.09 -4.42 2.65
C VAL A 161 -10.55 -4.13 2.29
N LEU A 162 -11.27 -3.52 3.21
CA LEU A 162 -12.71 -3.21 3.10
C LEU A 162 -12.96 -1.81 2.55
N CYS A 163 -12.02 -0.89 2.80
CA CYS A 163 -12.06 0.48 2.32
C CYS A 163 -10.66 0.94 1.91
N MET A 164 -10.56 1.57 0.75
CA MET A 164 -9.32 2.16 0.24
C MET A 164 -9.66 3.42 -0.55
N VAL A 165 -9.71 4.55 0.13
CA VAL A 165 -9.99 5.86 -0.44
C VAL A 165 -8.72 6.69 -0.49
N SER A 166 -8.52 7.41 -1.57
CA SER A 166 -7.48 8.42 -1.73
C SER A 166 -8.08 9.70 -2.28
N ALA A 167 -7.71 10.84 -1.73
CA ALA A 167 -8.15 12.17 -2.16
C ALA A 167 -6.94 13.10 -2.35
N PRO A 168 -6.97 14.00 -3.35
CA PRO A 168 -8.09 14.29 -4.21
C PRO A 168 -8.40 13.17 -5.20
N ALA A 169 -9.65 13.11 -5.63
CA ALA A 169 -10.14 12.22 -6.67
C ALA A 169 -11.03 12.99 -7.62
N PHE A 170 -11.19 12.48 -8.82
CA PHE A 170 -12.09 13.03 -9.83
C PHE A 170 -13.13 12.01 -10.28
N ASP A 171 -14.17 12.48 -10.96
CA ASP A 171 -15.16 11.59 -11.57
C ASP A 171 -14.59 10.98 -12.86
N PRO A 172 -14.41 9.64 -12.96
CA PRO A 172 -13.88 9.01 -14.17
C PRO A 172 -14.71 9.22 -15.43
N LEU A 173 -15.97 9.66 -15.30
CA LEU A 173 -16.80 10.09 -16.44
C LEU A 173 -16.46 11.50 -16.93
N ASN A 174 -15.90 12.34 -16.06
CA ASN A 174 -15.50 13.70 -16.35
C ASN A 174 -14.08 13.94 -15.79
N PRO A 175 -13.06 13.31 -16.40
CA PRO A 175 -11.69 13.48 -15.93
C PRO A 175 -11.24 14.93 -16.19
N PRO A 176 -10.40 15.52 -15.31
CA PRO A 176 -9.83 16.83 -15.52
C PRO A 176 -8.94 16.82 -16.77
N SER A 177 -8.88 17.96 -17.47
CA SER A 177 -7.95 18.17 -18.57
C SER A 177 -6.49 18.19 -18.06
N ALA A 178 -5.53 18.04 -18.96
CA ALA A 178 -4.11 18.14 -18.61
C ALA A 178 -3.77 19.51 -18.02
N GLU A 179 -4.38 20.58 -18.53
CA GLU A 179 -4.24 21.94 -18.06
C GLU A 179 -4.81 22.12 -16.64
N GLU A 180 -6.00 21.58 -16.36
CA GLU A 180 -6.58 21.60 -15.01
C GLU A 180 -5.74 20.82 -14.00
N LEU A 181 -5.08 19.74 -14.41
CA LEU A 181 -4.19 18.94 -13.56
C LEU A 181 -2.89 19.68 -13.20
N GLU A 182 -2.40 20.54 -14.08
CA GLU A 182 -1.17 21.32 -13.88
C GLU A 182 -1.44 22.63 -13.10
N GLU A 183 -2.56 23.28 -13.36
CA GLU A 183 -2.84 24.62 -12.84
C GLU A 183 -3.71 24.64 -11.57
N ASN A 184 -4.42 23.54 -11.27
CA ASN A 184 -5.37 23.49 -10.16
C ASN A 184 -4.89 22.60 -9.03
N ASP A 185 -4.44 23.20 -7.95
CA ASP A 185 -4.01 22.52 -6.71
C ASP A 185 -5.04 21.53 -6.15
N ALA A 186 -6.32 21.68 -6.50
CA ALA A 186 -7.36 20.74 -6.09
C ALA A 186 -7.14 19.33 -6.65
N TYR A 187 -6.40 19.21 -7.76
CA TYR A 187 -6.07 17.93 -8.40
C TYR A 187 -4.63 17.46 -8.13
N GLU A 188 -3.87 18.16 -7.29
CA GLU A 188 -2.49 17.78 -6.99
C GLU A 188 -2.38 16.33 -6.49
N GLY A 189 -1.73 15.50 -7.28
CA GLY A 189 -1.60 14.06 -7.00
C GLY A 189 -2.92 13.30 -7.13
N ALA A 190 -3.87 13.73 -7.97
CA ALA A 190 -5.16 13.07 -8.18
C ALA A 190 -5.04 11.64 -8.77
N TYR A 191 -3.92 11.32 -9.44
CA TYR A 191 -3.62 9.96 -9.91
C TYR A 191 -2.89 9.10 -8.88
N LEU A 192 -2.43 9.69 -7.76
CA LEU A 192 -1.70 8.97 -6.73
C LEU A 192 -2.65 8.23 -5.79
N ASN A 193 -2.54 6.93 -5.74
CA ASN A 193 -3.13 6.15 -4.66
C ASN A 193 -2.31 6.38 -3.37
N ARG A 194 -2.72 7.36 -2.57
CA ARG A 194 -2.01 7.75 -1.36
C ARG A 194 -1.94 6.64 -0.32
N PHE A 195 -2.91 5.73 -0.32
CA PHE A 195 -2.92 4.61 0.61
C PHE A 195 -1.83 3.58 0.28
N LEU A 196 -1.65 3.25 -1.00
CA LEU A 196 -0.64 2.26 -1.43
C LEU A 196 0.71 2.90 -1.72
N SER A 197 0.74 4.06 -2.37
CA SER A 197 1.94 4.64 -2.96
C SER A 197 2.42 5.94 -2.29
N GLY A 198 1.63 6.51 -1.38
CA GLY A 198 2.02 7.70 -0.64
C GLY A 198 2.84 7.36 0.61
N THR A 199 3.68 8.32 1.03
CA THR A 199 4.36 8.31 2.33
C THR A 199 4.17 9.67 3.00
N PHE A 200 3.95 9.68 4.31
CA PHE A 200 3.61 10.88 5.08
C PHE A 200 4.27 10.84 6.45
N PRO A 201 4.54 11.99 7.08
CA PRO A 201 4.97 12.03 8.46
C PRO A 201 3.97 11.29 9.35
N PRO A 202 4.41 10.26 10.11
CA PRO A 202 3.49 9.49 10.95
C PRO A 202 2.95 10.27 12.14
N GLY A 203 3.64 11.31 12.54
CA GLY A 203 3.28 12.10 13.71
C GLY A 203 3.17 11.26 14.97
N SER A 204 2.27 11.63 15.86
CA SER A 204 2.09 10.98 17.17
C SER A 204 1.78 9.48 17.15
N VAL A 205 1.42 8.92 16.01
CA VAL A 205 1.26 7.45 15.87
C VAL A 205 2.61 6.75 16.08
N TYR A 206 3.72 7.37 15.67
CA TYR A 206 5.06 6.83 15.84
C TYR A 206 5.47 6.68 17.31
N LYS A 207 4.91 7.46 18.23
CA LYS A 207 5.14 7.33 19.68
C LYS A 207 4.84 5.93 20.21
N THR A 208 3.97 5.17 19.56
CA THR A 208 3.71 3.77 19.91
C THR A 208 4.92 2.87 19.64
N VAL A 209 5.72 3.19 18.61
CA VAL A 209 6.99 2.49 18.32
C VAL A 209 8.02 2.82 19.38
N VAL A 210 8.18 4.12 19.71
CA VAL A 210 9.08 4.58 20.78
C VAL A 210 8.69 3.97 22.13
N LEU A 211 7.39 3.94 22.46
CA LEU A 211 6.89 3.28 23.68
C LEU A 211 7.22 1.80 23.70
N SER A 212 7.06 1.10 22.58
CA SER A 212 7.39 -0.33 22.50
C SER A 212 8.88 -0.58 22.79
N ALA A 213 9.75 0.29 22.26
CA ALA A 213 11.17 0.26 22.55
C ALA A 213 11.48 0.54 24.03
N ALA A 214 10.85 1.59 24.59
CA ALA A 214 11.03 1.98 25.98
C ALA A 214 10.58 0.87 26.95
N ILE A 215 9.44 0.21 26.70
CA ILE A 215 8.96 -0.92 27.52
C ILE A 215 9.99 -2.07 27.55
N GLU A 216 10.64 -2.37 26.42
CA GLU A 216 11.59 -3.49 26.36
C GLU A 216 13.01 -3.11 26.86
N ARG A 217 13.39 -1.83 26.77
CA ARG A 217 14.77 -1.38 27.05
C ARG A 217 14.94 -0.63 28.37
N MET A 218 13.86 -0.15 28.98
CA MET A 218 13.86 0.66 30.19
C MET A 218 13.07 -0.01 31.32
N PRO A 219 13.71 -0.81 32.21
CA PRO A 219 13.01 -1.56 33.24
C PRO A 219 12.25 -0.72 34.25
N ASP A 220 12.69 0.52 34.47
CA ASP A 220 12.13 1.50 35.42
C ASP A 220 11.11 2.46 34.77
N LEU A 221 10.72 2.24 33.49
CA LEU A 221 9.84 3.14 32.72
C LEU A 221 8.53 3.47 33.45
N PHE A 222 7.94 2.48 34.07
CA PHE A 222 6.65 2.63 34.77
C PHE A 222 6.74 3.28 36.15
N ASP A 223 7.95 3.39 36.70
CA ASP A 223 8.20 4.07 37.98
C ASP A 223 8.58 5.56 37.79
N ARG A 224 8.73 6.00 36.54
CA ARG A 224 9.16 7.36 36.20
C ARG A 224 7.96 8.30 36.08
N THR A 225 8.22 9.56 36.47
CA THR A 225 7.32 10.70 36.22
C THR A 225 8.05 11.84 35.52
N TRP A 226 7.31 12.60 34.74
CA TRP A 226 7.81 13.77 33.99
C TRP A 226 6.88 14.96 34.21
N THR A 227 7.44 16.17 34.26
CA THR A 227 6.67 17.39 34.29
C THR A 227 6.73 18.08 32.93
N CYS A 228 5.57 18.22 32.27
CA CYS A 228 5.45 18.96 31.02
C CYS A 228 4.90 20.35 31.25
N THR A 229 5.70 21.35 30.98
CA THR A 229 5.33 22.79 31.08
C THR A 229 4.83 23.37 29.75
N GLY A 230 4.65 22.54 28.71
CA GLY A 230 4.33 22.96 27.34
C GLY A 230 5.55 23.08 26.44
N SER A 231 6.76 23.05 27.01
CA SER A 231 8.04 23.03 26.29
C SER A 231 9.06 22.22 27.07
N THR A 232 9.86 21.43 26.39
CA THR A 232 10.91 20.58 26.97
C THR A 232 12.21 20.84 26.24
N GLN A 233 13.28 21.20 26.95
CA GLN A 233 14.60 21.38 26.38
C GLN A 233 15.20 20.01 26.02
N VAL A 234 15.63 19.85 24.77
CA VAL A 234 16.28 18.65 24.25
C VAL A 234 17.51 19.07 23.45
N GLY A 235 18.70 18.80 23.96
CA GLY A 235 19.94 19.32 23.37
C GLY A 235 19.96 20.85 23.34
N ASP A 236 20.24 21.40 22.18
CA ASP A 236 20.31 22.84 21.90
C ASP A 236 18.97 23.45 21.49
N GLY A 237 17.91 22.66 21.38
CA GLY A 237 16.58 23.11 20.96
C GLY A 237 15.47 22.72 21.93
N ALA A 238 14.26 23.17 21.66
CA ALA A 238 13.08 22.89 22.46
C ALA A 238 12.03 22.11 21.66
N ILE A 239 11.45 21.10 22.30
CA ILE A 239 10.29 20.34 21.79
C ILE A 239 9.03 20.90 22.45
N THR A 240 8.08 21.33 21.65
CA THR A 240 6.85 21.95 22.13
C THR A 240 5.65 21.01 22.11
N CYS A 241 4.78 21.18 23.11
CA CYS A 241 3.44 20.59 23.17
C CYS A 241 2.39 21.68 22.90
N PRO A 242 1.17 21.32 22.47
CA PRO A 242 0.08 22.27 22.27
C PRO A 242 -0.28 23.04 23.57
N HIS A 243 -0.10 22.42 24.73
CA HIS A 243 -0.31 22.98 26.07
C HIS A 243 0.53 22.23 27.10
N ALA A 244 0.63 22.78 28.30
CA ALA A 244 1.26 22.12 29.45
C ALA A 244 0.39 20.99 29.96
N HIS A 245 1.00 19.78 30.14
CA HIS A 245 0.30 18.59 30.63
C HIS A 245 0.47 18.38 32.14
N GLY A 246 1.39 19.11 32.79
CA GLY A 246 1.71 18.92 34.19
C GLY A 246 2.55 17.69 34.46
N GLU A 247 2.44 17.16 35.69
CA GLU A 247 3.09 15.93 36.11
C GLU A 247 2.34 14.71 35.53
N GLN A 248 3.07 13.77 34.95
CA GLN A 248 2.48 12.60 34.26
C GLN A 248 3.46 11.42 34.26
N ASP A 249 2.91 10.22 34.36
CA ASP A 249 3.56 8.95 34.09
C ASP A 249 3.56 8.65 32.59
N ILE A 250 4.12 7.51 32.19
CA ILE A 250 4.19 7.10 30.78
C ILE A 250 2.80 6.89 30.15
N SER A 251 1.83 6.35 30.91
CA SER A 251 0.47 6.11 30.44
C SER A 251 -0.26 7.43 30.16
N SER A 252 -0.16 8.38 31.07
CA SER A 252 -0.70 9.73 30.92
C SER A 252 0.03 10.49 29.79
N ALA A 253 1.36 10.32 29.65
CA ALA A 253 2.13 10.94 28.57
C ALA A 253 1.71 10.43 27.19
N LEU A 254 1.39 9.15 27.05
CA LEU A 254 0.83 8.61 25.79
C LEU A 254 -0.59 9.14 25.55
N ALA A 255 -1.47 9.08 26.56
CA ALA A 255 -2.86 9.56 26.45
C ALA A 255 -2.94 11.04 26.07
N ASN A 256 -2.06 11.86 26.65
CA ASN A 256 -1.93 13.30 26.36
C ASN A 256 -1.13 13.56 25.08
N SER A 257 -0.55 12.53 24.45
CA SER A 257 0.34 12.67 23.29
C SER A 257 1.50 13.67 23.54
N CYS A 258 2.12 13.60 24.72
CA CYS A 258 3.14 14.56 25.15
C CYS A 258 4.41 14.46 24.31
N ASN A 259 4.70 15.48 23.51
CA ASN A 259 5.91 15.51 22.67
C ASN A 259 7.19 15.52 23.52
N GLY A 260 7.22 16.28 24.61
CA GLY A 260 8.40 16.40 25.45
C GLY A 260 8.86 15.07 26.06
N VAL A 261 7.92 14.27 26.60
CA VAL A 261 8.25 12.96 27.19
C VAL A 261 8.77 12.01 26.11
N PHE A 262 8.11 11.92 24.97
CA PHE A 262 8.54 11.01 23.89
C PHE A 262 9.85 11.43 23.23
N ALA A 263 10.14 12.73 23.17
CA ALA A 263 11.43 13.22 22.71
C ALA A 263 12.57 12.88 23.68
N LEU A 264 12.33 12.97 24.98
CA LEU A 264 13.31 12.53 26.01
C LEU A 264 13.55 11.02 25.91
N LEU A 265 12.49 10.22 25.79
CA LEU A 265 12.61 8.76 25.60
C LEU A 265 13.39 8.42 24.33
N ALA A 266 13.14 9.10 23.22
CA ALA A 266 13.88 8.91 21.98
C ALA A 266 15.37 9.20 22.14
N GLY A 267 15.72 10.30 22.81
CA GLY A 267 17.11 10.64 23.11
C GLY A 267 17.81 9.64 24.03
N GLU A 268 17.08 9.05 24.99
CA GLU A 268 17.61 8.04 25.91
C GLU A 268 17.78 6.66 25.26
N LEU A 269 16.85 6.30 24.33
CA LEU A 269 16.91 5.07 23.54
C LEU A 269 18.05 5.11 22.51
N GLY A 270 18.26 6.27 21.89
CA GLY A 270 19.26 6.50 20.86
C GLY A 270 18.86 6.01 19.47
N GLU A 271 19.67 6.39 18.48
CA GLU A 271 19.43 6.19 17.04
C GLU A 271 19.27 4.70 16.68
N ASP A 272 20.22 3.86 17.09
CA ASP A 272 20.25 2.41 16.78
C ASP A 272 18.98 1.68 17.26
N VAL A 273 18.48 2.04 18.45
CA VAL A 273 17.28 1.41 19.00
C VAL A 273 16.04 1.88 18.28
N LEU A 274 15.95 3.17 17.93
CA LEU A 274 14.83 3.68 17.15
C LEU A 274 14.79 3.04 15.76
N GLU A 275 15.93 2.89 15.10
CA GLU A 275 16.03 2.20 13.81
C GLU A 275 15.58 0.73 13.94
N GLU A 276 16.14 -0.02 14.91
CA GLU A 276 15.76 -1.42 15.17
C GLU A 276 14.25 -1.56 15.31
N TYR A 277 13.62 -0.71 16.13
CA TYR A 277 12.19 -0.83 16.42
C TYR A 277 11.31 -0.36 15.27
N THR A 278 11.75 0.61 14.47
CA THR A 278 11.09 1.06 13.25
C THR A 278 11.06 -0.06 12.19
N VAL A 279 12.20 -0.73 11.99
CA VAL A 279 12.30 -1.90 11.11
C VAL A 279 11.43 -3.06 11.63
N ARG A 280 11.49 -3.35 12.93
CA ARG A 280 10.64 -4.38 13.57
C ARG A 280 9.16 -4.06 13.47
N ALA A 281 8.76 -2.80 13.54
CA ALA A 281 7.38 -2.35 13.31
C ALA A 281 6.93 -2.54 11.84
N GLY A 282 7.87 -2.76 10.91
CA GLY A 282 7.62 -2.94 9.49
C GLY A 282 7.32 -1.63 8.76
N LEU A 283 7.65 -0.47 9.35
CA LEU A 283 7.35 0.82 8.76
C LEU A 283 8.25 1.15 7.56
N THR A 284 9.45 0.57 7.50
CA THR A 284 10.38 0.66 6.36
C THR A 284 10.17 -0.41 5.30
N SER A 285 9.14 -1.27 5.48
CA SER A 285 8.87 -2.38 4.57
C SER A 285 7.88 -2.00 3.47
N SER A 286 8.08 -2.56 2.28
CA SER A 286 7.07 -2.58 1.21
C SER A 286 6.18 -3.81 1.37
N TYR A 287 4.89 -3.62 1.45
CA TYR A 287 3.89 -4.70 1.55
C TYR A 287 3.33 -5.04 0.18
N ARG A 288 2.97 -6.31 -0.01
CA ARG A 288 2.35 -6.76 -1.24
C ARG A 288 0.85 -6.94 -1.06
N VAL A 289 0.09 -6.00 -1.60
CA VAL A 289 -1.38 -5.98 -1.53
C VAL A 289 -1.94 -6.49 -2.86
N SER A 290 -2.47 -7.71 -2.89
CA SER A 290 -3.03 -8.36 -4.09
C SER A 290 -2.12 -8.32 -5.33
N GLY A 291 -0.80 -8.35 -5.12
CA GLY A 291 0.18 -8.34 -6.21
C GLY A 291 0.81 -6.96 -6.49
N LEU A 292 0.27 -5.89 -5.94
CA LEU A 292 0.84 -4.56 -5.97
C LEU A 292 1.77 -4.35 -4.76
N ASN A 293 2.87 -3.64 -4.97
CA ASN A 293 3.75 -3.27 -3.87
C ASN A 293 3.37 -1.88 -3.35
N THR A 294 3.33 -1.73 -2.02
CA THR A 294 3.20 -0.41 -1.41
C THR A 294 4.53 0.35 -1.47
N ALA A 295 4.48 1.66 -1.31
CA ALA A 295 5.68 2.41 -0.98
C ALA A 295 6.25 1.93 0.37
N ALA A 296 7.57 1.88 0.48
CA ALA A 296 8.25 1.71 1.75
C ALA A 296 8.35 3.04 2.48
N GLY A 297 8.28 3.03 3.80
CA GLY A 297 8.59 4.22 4.59
C GLY A 297 10.08 4.53 4.58
N SER A 298 10.43 5.76 4.90
CA SER A 298 11.80 6.24 5.01
C SER A 298 11.98 6.87 6.40
N PHE A 299 12.95 6.36 7.14
CA PHE A 299 13.33 6.84 8.46
C PHE A 299 14.86 6.85 8.47
N ASP A 300 15.43 7.98 8.81
CA ASP A 300 16.88 8.16 8.86
C ASP A 300 17.23 8.83 10.19
N PHE A 301 17.91 8.08 11.04
CA PHE A 301 18.30 8.55 12.38
C PHE A 301 19.79 8.85 12.47
N ASP A 302 20.59 8.54 11.44
CA ASP A 302 22.03 8.64 11.47
C ASP A 302 22.51 10.07 11.64
N GLY A 303 23.30 10.33 12.67
CA GLY A 303 23.97 11.60 12.89
C GLY A 303 23.05 12.77 13.24
N LEU A 304 21.86 12.48 13.76
CA LEU A 304 20.92 13.50 14.21
C LEU A 304 21.42 14.19 15.48
N THR A 305 21.17 15.50 15.59
CA THR A 305 21.31 16.20 16.87
C THR A 305 20.26 15.70 17.87
N ALA A 306 20.50 15.90 19.16
CA ALA A 306 19.54 15.48 20.18
C ALA A 306 18.13 16.06 19.96
N ASN A 307 18.03 17.29 19.44
CA ASN A 307 16.75 17.92 19.13
C ASN A 307 16.06 17.26 17.93
N GLU A 308 16.81 16.98 16.85
CA GLU A 308 16.28 16.30 15.66
C GLU A 308 15.82 14.88 15.98
N LEU A 309 16.62 14.12 16.76
CA LEU A 309 16.24 12.79 17.24
C LEU A 309 14.97 12.86 18.11
N GLY A 310 14.83 13.90 18.94
CA GLY A 310 13.63 14.15 19.71
C GLY A 310 12.41 14.38 18.82
N TRP A 311 12.53 15.16 17.74
CA TRP A 311 11.45 15.38 16.78
C TRP A 311 11.14 14.12 15.97
N ALA A 312 12.15 13.35 15.57
CA ALA A 312 11.96 12.03 14.94
C ALA A 312 11.21 11.08 15.88
N GLY A 313 11.56 11.06 17.19
CA GLY A 313 10.87 10.23 18.18
C GLY A 313 9.38 10.58 18.39
N VAL A 314 8.92 11.73 17.93
CA VAL A 314 7.48 12.08 17.91
C VAL A 314 6.86 11.94 16.51
N GLY A 315 7.60 11.34 15.56
CA GLY A 315 7.14 11.08 14.21
C GLY A 315 7.08 12.32 13.30
N GLN A 316 7.90 13.28 13.60
CA GLN A 316 8.09 14.53 12.88
C GLN A 316 9.54 14.62 12.43
N TYR A 317 10.03 15.49 11.73
CA TYR A 317 11.34 15.61 11.13
C TYR A 317 11.36 15.01 9.73
N ASN A 318 12.24 14.05 9.44
CA ASN A 318 12.36 13.40 8.11
C ASN A 318 11.64 12.04 8.01
N ASP A 319 10.88 11.67 9.04
CA ASP A 319 10.15 10.41 9.11
C ASP A 319 9.00 10.37 8.11
N LEU A 320 8.98 9.35 7.27
CA LEU A 320 7.91 9.11 6.30
C LEU A 320 7.42 7.67 6.40
N ALA A 321 6.14 7.48 6.72
CA ALA A 321 5.50 6.18 6.79
C ALA A 321 4.42 6.04 5.71
N ASN A 322 4.28 4.82 5.17
CA ASN A 322 3.18 4.49 4.28
C ASN A 322 1.91 4.18 5.09
N PRO A 323 0.72 4.70 4.72
CA PRO A 323 -0.53 4.46 5.45
C PRO A 323 -0.90 2.99 5.58
N CYS A 324 -0.66 2.17 4.55
CA CYS A 324 -0.89 0.73 4.61
C CYS A 324 0.06 0.06 5.62
N ALA A 325 1.34 0.49 5.69
CA ALA A 325 2.30 -0.02 6.67
C ALA A 325 1.86 0.31 8.11
N LEU A 326 1.41 1.55 8.36
CA LEU A 326 0.87 1.95 9.67
C LEU A 326 -0.37 1.13 10.05
N MET A 327 -1.28 0.89 9.10
CA MET A 327 -2.46 0.06 9.31
C MET A 327 -2.08 -1.38 9.67
N VAL A 328 -1.09 -1.96 8.98
CA VAL A 328 -0.58 -3.31 9.26
C VAL A 328 0.12 -3.36 10.62
N TYR A 329 0.89 -2.32 10.97
CA TYR A 329 1.54 -2.22 12.28
C TYR A 329 0.51 -2.24 13.43
N MET A 330 -0.57 -1.50 13.31
CA MET A 330 -1.60 -1.40 14.36
C MET A 330 -2.50 -2.65 14.46
N GLY A 331 -2.68 -3.40 13.37
CA GLY A 331 -3.58 -4.57 13.32
C GLY A 331 -3.25 -5.68 14.32
N PRO A 332 -1.99 -6.16 14.42
CA PRO A 332 -1.63 -7.28 15.30
C PRO A 332 -1.54 -6.95 16.78
N SER A 333 -1.67 -5.68 17.15
CA SER A 333 -1.74 -5.31 18.58
C SER A 333 -2.90 -6.00 19.31
N GLN A 334 -3.86 -6.56 18.55
CA GLN A 334 -5.05 -7.24 19.07
C GLN A 334 -4.90 -8.78 19.07
N THR A 335 -3.98 -9.38 18.29
CA THR A 335 -3.85 -10.84 18.21
C THR A 335 -2.37 -11.26 18.27
N ALA A 336 -2.05 -12.14 19.21
CA ALA A 336 -0.67 -12.63 19.41
C ALA A 336 -0.15 -13.56 18.29
N GLU A 337 -0.93 -13.83 17.24
CA GLU A 337 -0.60 -14.81 16.20
C GLU A 337 -0.82 -14.24 14.78
N ARG A 338 0.24 -14.23 13.99
CA ARG A 338 0.32 -14.04 12.53
C ARG A 338 -0.43 -12.85 11.92
N ARG A 339 0.31 -11.89 11.42
CA ARG A 339 -0.19 -10.78 10.61
C ARG A 339 -0.66 -11.27 9.25
N PRO A 340 -1.96 -11.18 8.88
CA PRO A 340 -2.36 -11.39 7.50
C PRO A 340 -1.90 -10.21 6.64
N CYS A 341 -1.35 -10.50 5.46
CA CYS A 341 -1.05 -9.46 4.49
C CYS A 341 -2.34 -8.85 3.92
N PRO A 342 -2.44 -7.53 3.79
CA PRO A 342 -3.62 -6.90 3.20
C PRO A 342 -3.89 -7.37 1.76
N GLY A 343 -5.16 -7.54 1.43
CA GLY A 343 -5.60 -7.88 0.09
C GLY A 343 -6.94 -7.22 -0.22
N TRP A 344 -7.11 -6.74 -1.45
CA TRP A 344 -8.35 -6.09 -1.90
C TRP A 344 -9.04 -6.80 -3.08
N CYS A 345 -8.41 -7.87 -3.59
CA CYS A 345 -8.98 -8.74 -4.63
C CYS A 345 -9.39 -10.07 -4.02
N SER A 346 -10.69 -10.36 -3.92
CA SER A 346 -11.19 -11.52 -3.18
C SER A 346 -11.35 -12.80 -3.99
N ARG A 347 -11.69 -12.74 -5.26
CA ARG A 347 -11.91 -13.95 -6.08
C ARG A 347 -11.83 -13.68 -7.58
N ARG A 348 -11.25 -14.67 -8.27
CA ARG A 348 -11.57 -14.98 -9.66
C ARG A 348 -12.68 -16.04 -9.63
N ARG A 349 -13.72 -15.90 -10.41
CA ARG A 349 -14.57 -17.04 -10.75
C ARG A 349 -13.87 -17.91 -11.82
N THR A 350 -12.68 -18.40 -11.49
CA THR A 350 -12.00 -19.44 -12.25
C THR A 350 -11.64 -20.57 -11.29
N PRO A 351 -11.59 -21.85 -11.74
CA PRO A 351 -11.33 -23.02 -10.88
C PRO A 351 -9.93 -23.07 -10.23
N TRP A 352 -9.08 -22.07 -10.46
CA TRP A 352 -7.70 -22.02 -9.98
C TRP A 352 -7.56 -20.94 -8.92
N ALA A 353 -7.68 -21.34 -7.68
CA ALA A 353 -7.55 -20.50 -6.49
C ALA A 353 -6.23 -19.72 -6.45
N CYS A 354 -6.31 -18.48 -5.94
CA CYS A 354 -5.12 -17.74 -5.50
C CYS A 354 -4.31 -18.60 -4.53
N ARG A 355 -3.01 -18.78 -4.80
CA ARG A 355 -2.10 -19.35 -3.81
C ARG A 355 -2.05 -18.44 -2.61
N PRO A 356 -2.01 -18.98 -1.37
CA PRO A 356 -1.81 -18.16 -0.18
C PRO A 356 -0.51 -17.37 -0.33
N CYS A 357 -0.54 -16.11 0.09
CA CYS A 357 0.66 -15.27 0.15
C CYS A 357 1.75 -15.98 0.96
N PRO A 358 3.01 -15.97 0.51
CA PRO A 358 4.10 -16.36 1.39
C PRO A 358 4.08 -15.49 2.66
N PRO A 359 4.50 -16.01 3.83
CA PRO A 359 4.52 -15.24 5.06
C PRO A 359 5.38 -13.98 4.86
N CYS A 360 4.88 -12.84 5.33
CA CYS A 360 5.63 -11.60 5.32
C CYS A 360 6.96 -11.79 6.04
N PRO A 361 8.10 -11.37 5.49
CA PRO A 361 9.38 -11.45 6.19
C PRO A 361 9.34 -10.58 7.45
N GLY A 362 9.82 -11.12 8.56
CA GLY A 362 10.06 -10.39 9.78
C GLY A 362 8.88 -10.28 10.75
N THR A 363 8.26 -11.40 11.16
CA THR A 363 7.36 -11.39 12.31
C THR A 363 8.15 -11.51 13.60
N PRO A 364 8.27 -10.46 14.42
CA PRO A 364 8.78 -10.60 15.78
C PRO A 364 7.77 -11.36 16.64
N LYS A 365 8.25 -12.25 17.47
CA LYS A 365 7.45 -12.94 18.46
C LYS A 365 6.91 -11.91 19.47
N SER A 366 5.58 -11.87 19.63
CA SER A 366 4.81 -11.28 20.74
C SER A 366 5.38 -10.03 21.44
N TRP A 367 5.05 -8.86 20.95
CA TRP A 367 5.41 -7.57 21.56
C TRP A 367 4.58 -7.20 22.81
N TRP A 368 3.42 -7.82 23.02
CA TRP A 368 2.41 -7.38 23.98
C TRP A 368 2.20 -8.32 25.21
N ARG A 369 3.11 -9.25 25.46
CA ARG A 369 2.98 -10.16 26.62
C ARG A 369 3.27 -9.51 27.98
N GLY A 370 3.57 -8.22 28.05
CA GLY A 370 3.96 -7.53 29.28
C GLY A 370 2.98 -6.49 29.83
N ILE A 371 1.90 -6.17 29.13
CA ILE A 371 0.94 -5.19 29.63
C ILE A 371 -0.19 -5.93 30.36
N PRO A 372 -0.35 -5.74 31.70
CA PRO A 372 -1.51 -6.24 32.40
C PRO A 372 -2.78 -5.55 31.86
N PRO A 373 -3.95 -6.24 31.85
CA PRO A 373 -5.22 -5.61 31.48
C PRO A 373 -5.50 -4.43 32.43
N PRO A 374 -6.11 -3.36 31.93
CA PRO A 374 -6.51 -2.24 32.77
C PRO A 374 -7.43 -2.70 33.89
N PRO A 375 -7.42 -2.02 35.05
CA PRO A 375 -8.19 -2.38 36.22
C PRO A 375 -9.70 -2.37 36.00
#